data_193a815e2f498e8483fbe51875ba156e
#
_entry.id   193a815e2f498e8483fbe51875ba156e
#
_cell.length_a   1.000
_cell.length_b   1.000
_cell.length_c   1.000
_cell.angle_alpha   90.00
_cell.angle_beta   90.00
_cell.angle_gamma   90.00
#
_symmetry.space_group_name_H-M   'P 1'
#
loop_
_entity.id
_entity.type
_entity.pdbx_description
1 polymer ?
#
loop_
_entity_poly.entity_id
_entity_poly.type
_entity_poly.pdbx_seq_one_letter_code
_entity_poly.pdbx_strand_id
1 'polypeptide(L)'
;MEHKGTVYFFTGLSGAGKTTVGSLFYQRLKNTKPNAVYLDGDEIRVAFGEDVGYTNDERLRWAGRIFRVCRLLSDQGIDVVCCSIAMFDTVRRWNREHIPNYKEIYIRVKKETLIQRNQKGLYTGGRNVVGVDLPFDEPQSPDLVLQNDGERTPLELVEEIEGALYPNIVEHPIDNTDYWNLYYQNKLCPTSPSPFARYVSTLVEPGRTLAELGCGNGRDALYFASLGLDVVAMDLSEAAISMLRQQPVPHARFVCGDFVSHTLHQP
;
A
#
# COMPACT_ATOMS: atom_id res chain seq x y z
N MET A 1 6.96 14.27 -31.72
CA MET A 1 5.79 13.59 -31.13
C MET A 1 5.77 13.96 -29.65
N GLU A 2 4.67 14.54 -29.17
CA GLU A 2 4.54 14.83 -27.73
C GLU A 2 4.63 13.53 -26.93
N HIS A 3 5.43 13.54 -25.88
CA HIS A 3 5.60 12.39 -24.99
C HIS A 3 4.28 12.17 -24.22
N LYS A 4 3.62 11.01 -24.46
CA LYS A 4 2.44 10.63 -23.70
C LYS A 4 2.85 9.83 -22.47
N GLY A 5 2.19 10.09 -21.34
CA GLY A 5 2.38 9.35 -20.11
C GLY A 5 1.86 7.92 -20.21
N THR A 6 2.24 7.07 -19.29
CA THR A 6 1.77 5.68 -19.17
C THR A 6 0.68 5.57 -18.13
N VAL A 7 -0.37 4.81 -18.42
CA VAL A 7 -1.41 4.46 -17.45
C VAL A 7 -1.15 3.05 -16.94
N TYR A 8 -0.83 2.92 -15.66
CA TYR A 8 -0.68 1.65 -14.95
C TYR A 8 -1.97 1.36 -14.20
N PHE A 9 -2.73 0.41 -14.69
CA PHE A 9 -4.01 0.03 -14.11
C PHE A 9 -3.87 -1.21 -13.21
N PHE A 10 -4.01 -1.02 -11.93
CA PHE A 10 -4.06 -2.09 -10.93
C PHE A 10 -5.50 -2.53 -10.73
N THR A 11 -5.83 -3.75 -11.15
CA THR A 11 -7.16 -4.35 -11.01
C THR A 11 -7.14 -5.63 -10.18
N GLY A 12 -8.30 -6.06 -9.73
CA GLY A 12 -8.49 -7.24 -8.89
C GLY A 12 -9.65 -7.04 -7.92
N LEU A 13 -10.10 -8.10 -7.28
CA LEU A 13 -11.24 -8.08 -6.35
C LEU A 13 -10.97 -7.23 -5.10
N SER A 14 -12.00 -6.93 -4.34
CA SER A 14 -11.84 -6.24 -3.06
C SER A 14 -10.96 -7.06 -2.12
N GLY A 15 -10.02 -6.44 -1.42
CA GLY A 15 -9.05 -7.17 -0.57
C GLY A 15 -7.87 -7.80 -1.32
N ALA A 16 -7.79 -7.67 -2.65
CA ALA A 16 -6.67 -8.21 -3.42
C ALA A 16 -5.32 -7.50 -3.17
N GLY A 17 -5.33 -6.28 -2.59
CA GLY A 17 -4.11 -5.53 -2.30
C GLY A 17 -3.77 -4.44 -3.32
N LYS A 18 -4.69 -4.06 -4.20
CA LYS A 18 -4.50 -3.01 -5.23
C LYS A 18 -3.92 -1.71 -4.69
N THR A 19 -4.59 -1.14 -3.68
CA THR A 19 -4.18 0.12 -3.05
C THR A 19 -2.79 -0.01 -2.43
N THR A 20 -2.50 -1.11 -1.73
CA THR A 20 -1.21 -1.34 -1.07
C THR A 20 -0.06 -1.47 -2.08
N VAL A 21 -0.22 -2.33 -3.09
CA VAL A 21 0.82 -2.55 -4.10
C VAL A 21 0.93 -1.35 -5.04
N GLY A 22 -0.21 -0.81 -5.49
CA GLY A 22 -0.23 0.33 -6.42
C GLY A 22 0.30 1.63 -5.81
N SER A 23 0.02 1.91 -4.52
CA SER A 23 0.59 3.08 -3.85
C SER A 23 2.10 2.96 -3.67
N LEU A 24 2.60 1.77 -3.32
CA LEU A 24 4.04 1.52 -3.21
C LEU A 24 4.74 1.63 -4.58
N PHE A 25 4.14 1.06 -5.63
CA PHE A 25 4.63 1.22 -7.01
C PHE A 25 4.65 2.70 -7.43
N TYR A 26 3.57 3.45 -7.16
CA TYR A 26 3.52 4.89 -7.45
C TYR A 26 4.65 5.68 -6.81
N GLN A 27 4.94 5.41 -5.54
CA GLN A 27 6.00 6.10 -4.81
C GLN A 27 7.37 5.84 -5.44
N ARG A 28 7.65 4.61 -5.84
CA ARG A 28 8.89 4.27 -6.55
C ARG A 28 8.94 4.89 -7.94
N LEU A 29 7.83 4.82 -8.68
CA LEU A 29 7.71 5.47 -9.99
C LEU A 29 8.00 6.97 -9.90
N LYS A 30 7.53 7.63 -8.85
CA LYS A 30 7.70 9.07 -8.65
C LYS A 30 9.16 9.50 -8.46
N ASN A 31 10.04 8.63 -7.98
CA ASN A 31 11.47 8.91 -7.87
C ASN A 31 12.14 9.09 -9.25
N THR A 32 11.63 8.39 -10.27
CA THR A 32 12.13 8.48 -11.65
C THR A 32 11.26 9.36 -12.54
N LYS A 33 9.97 9.48 -12.20
CA LYS A 33 8.94 10.23 -12.94
C LYS A 33 8.15 11.15 -11.98
N PRO A 34 8.72 12.30 -11.60
CA PRO A 34 8.16 13.18 -10.56
C PRO A 34 6.77 13.76 -10.90
N ASN A 35 6.38 13.78 -12.17
CA ASN A 35 5.05 14.20 -12.63
C ASN A 35 3.98 13.09 -12.56
N ALA A 36 4.32 11.88 -12.07
CA ALA A 36 3.34 10.82 -11.91
C ALA A 36 2.24 11.20 -10.90
N VAL A 37 1.02 10.70 -11.11
CA VAL A 37 -0.14 10.87 -10.22
C VAL A 37 -0.71 9.52 -9.82
N TYR A 38 -1.29 9.47 -8.62
CA TYR A 38 -1.96 8.30 -8.07
C TYR A 38 -3.46 8.54 -8.00
N LEU A 39 -4.23 7.58 -8.51
CA LEU A 39 -5.69 7.61 -8.54
C LEU A 39 -6.25 6.34 -7.89
N ASP A 40 -6.78 6.44 -6.68
CA ASP A 40 -7.53 5.36 -6.04
C ASP A 40 -9.02 5.49 -6.37
N GLY A 41 -9.65 4.37 -6.75
CA GLY A 41 -11.04 4.36 -7.18
C GLY A 41 -12.04 4.78 -6.09
N ASP A 42 -11.73 4.52 -4.83
CA ASP A 42 -12.56 4.94 -3.69
C ASP A 42 -12.38 6.46 -3.43
N GLU A 43 -11.14 6.96 -3.48
CA GLU A 43 -10.84 8.40 -3.30
C GLU A 43 -11.43 9.25 -4.41
N ILE A 44 -11.29 8.82 -5.67
CA ILE A 44 -11.88 9.51 -6.81
C ILE A 44 -13.41 9.55 -6.68
N ARG A 45 -14.04 8.47 -6.18
CA ARG A 45 -15.47 8.43 -5.95
C ARG A 45 -15.92 9.52 -4.98
N VAL A 46 -15.17 9.70 -3.89
CA VAL A 46 -15.42 10.77 -2.92
C VAL A 46 -15.23 12.15 -3.56
N ALA A 47 -14.17 12.34 -4.34
CA ALA A 47 -13.85 13.61 -4.99
C ALA A 47 -14.90 14.06 -6.03
N PHE A 48 -15.57 13.10 -6.69
CA PHE A 48 -16.62 13.38 -7.69
C PHE A 48 -18.05 13.48 -7.11
N GLY A 49 -18.22 13.24 -5.81
CA GLY A 49 -19.50 13.28 -5.12
C GLY A 49 -20.18 11.91 -4.98
N GLU A 50 -21.21 11.84 -4.12
CA GLU A 50 -21.84 10.59 -3.69
C GLU A 50 -22.93 10.07 -4.65
N ASP A 51 -23.18 10.70 -5.79
CA ASP A 51 -24.22 10.35 -6.75
C ASP A 51 -23.93 9.09 -7.58
N VAL A 52 -22.81 8.42 -7.29
CA VAL A 52 -22.38 7.22 -8.00
C VAL A 52 -22.80 5.96 -7.24
N GLY A 53 -23.86 5.31 -7.70
CA GLY A 53 -24.37 4.06 -7.13
C GLY A 53 -23.41 2.86 -7.29
N TYR A 54 -23.90 1.68 -6.84
CA TYR A 54 -23.11 0.44 -6.78
C TYR A 54 -23.69 -0.69 -7.63
N THR A 55 -24.72 -0.44 -8.42
CA THR A 55 -25.22 -1.39 -9.42
C THR A 55 -24.16 -1.63 -10.50
N ASN A 56 -24.30 -2.73 -11.24
CA ASN A 56 -23.34 -3.07 -12.29
C ASN A 56 -23.23 -1.97 -13.36
N ASP A 57 -24.34 -1.40 -13.78
CA ASP A 57 -24.38 -0.32 -14.78
C ASP A 57 -23.75 0.99 -14.28
N GLU A 58 -23.97 1.32 -13.01
CA GLU A 58 -23.35 2.49 -12.38
C GLU A 58 -21.84 2.30 -12.24
N ARG A 59 -21.40 1.12 -11.85
CA ARG A 59 -19.97 0.77 -11.78
C ARG A 59 -19.32 0.82 -13.17
N LEU A 60 -19.99 0.32 -14.20
CA LEU A 60 -19.49 0.38 -15.57
C LEU A 60 -19.34 1.84 -16.05
N ARG A 61 -20.37 2.66 -15.84
CA ARG A 61 -20.31 4.10 -16.18
C ARG A 61 -19.21 4.81 -15.40
N TRP A 62 -19.06 4.48 -14.13
CA TRP A 62 -18.02 5.03 -13.26
C TRP A 62 -16.63 4.68 -13.75
N ALA A 63 -16.38 3.40 -14.04
CA ALA A 63 -15.12 2.95 -14.62
C ALA A 63 -14.77 3.70 -15.92
N GLY A 64 -15.75 3.89 -16.80
CA GLY A 64 -15.55 4.68 -18.01
C GLY A 64 -15.19 6.14 -17.76
N ARG A 65 -15.70 6.78 -16.69
CA ARG A 65 -15.31 8.15 -16.30
C ARG A 65 -13.88 8.20 -15.81
N ILE A 66 -13.49 7.29 -14.91
CA ILE A 66 -12.11 7.20 -14.38
C ILE A 66 -11.10 7.09 -15.53
N PHE A 67 -11.32 6.17 -16.48
CA PHE A 67 -10.32 5.97 -17.56
C PHE A 67 -10.28 7.10 -18.58
N ARG A 68 -11.34 7.87 -18.74
CA ARG A 68 -11.27 9.12 -19.52
C ARG A 68 -10.40 10.18 -18.82
N VAL A 69 -10.44 10.24 -17.49
CA VAL A 69 -9.51 11.09 -16.71
C VAL A 69 -8.07 10.57 -16.84
N CYS A 70 -7.86 9.25 -16.69
CA CYS A 70 -6.54 8.65 -16.89
C CYS A 70 -5.97 8.98 -18.29
N ARG A 71 -6.79 8.86 -19.33
CA ARG A 71 -6.39 9.22 -20.71
C ARG A 71 -6.04 10.70 -20.82
N LEU A 72 -6.90 11.59 -20.29
CA LEU A 72 -6.67 13.03 -20.33
C LEU A 72 -5.31 13.42 -19.71
N LEU A 73 -4.95 12.82 -18.58
CA LEU A 73 -3.67 13.02 -17.91
C LEU A 73 -2.51 12.44 -18.74
N SER A 74 -2.67 11.22 -19.24
CA SER A 74 -1.67 10.57 -20.09
C SER A 74 -1.41 11.34 -21.38
N ASP A 75 -2.44 11.90 -22.02
CA ASP A 75 -2.28 12.72 -23.23
C ASP A 75 -1.46 14.01 -22.96
N GLN A 76 -1.37 14.46 -21.69
CA GLN A 76 -0.54 15.58 -21.24
C GLN A 76 0.87 15.17 -20.76
N GLY A 77 1.28 13.92 -20.98
CA GLY A 77 2.60 13.43 -20.60
C GLY A 77 2.70 13.02 -19.12
N ILE A 78 1.57 12.90 -18.40
CA ILE A 78 1.53 12.54 -16.98
C ILE A 78 1.39 11.02 -16.87
N ASP A 79 2.28 10.35 -16.12
CA ASP A 79 2.13 8.96 -15.78
C ASP A 79 1.06 8.78 -14.70
N VAL A 80 0.18 7.80 -14.86
CA VAL A 80 -0.97 7.60 -13.98
C VAL A 80 -0.93 6.19 -13.39
N VAL A 81 -0.89 6.07 -12.08
CA VAL A 81 -1.13 4.80 -11.38
C VAL A 81 -2.58 4.81 -10.90
N CYS A 82 -3.41 3.95 -11.50
CA CYS A 82 -4.84 3.87 -11.20
C CYS A 82 -5.17 2.54 -10.52
N CYS A 83 -5.70 2.59 -9.29
CA CYS A 83 -6.15 1.43 -8.53
C CYS A 83 -7.67 1.38 -8.47
N SER A 84 -8.29 0.42 -9.18
CA SER A 84 -9.74 0.25 -9.17
C SER A 84 -10.14 -1.19 -9.45
N ILE A 85 -11.31 -1.62 -8.99
CA ILE A 85 -11.84 -2.94 -9.33
C ILE A 85 -12.10 -3.02 -10.84
N ALA A 86 -12.95 -2.17 -11.39
CA ALA A 86 -13.28 -1.96 -12.81
C ALA A 86 -13.11 -3.20 -13.74
N MET A 87 -13.56 -4.37 -13.26
CA MET A 87 -13.38 -5.66 -13.95
C MET A 87 -14.47 -5.88 -15.01
N PHE A 88 -14.42 -5.06 -16.06
CA PHE A 88 -15.31 -5.09 -17.21
C PHE A 88 -14.50 -5.18 -18.50
N ASP A 89 -14.75 -6.18 -19.33
CA ASP A 89 -14.06 -6.36 -20.61
C ASP A 89 -14.23 -5.16 -21.55
N THR A 90 -15.40 -4.56 -21.56
CA THR A 90 -15.68 -3.38 -22.38
C THR A 90 -14.80 -2.19 -22.01
N VAL A 91 -14.52 -1.99 -20.72
CA VAL A 91 -13.64 -0.93 -20.23
C VAL A 91 -12.19 -1.21 -20.59
N ARG A 92 -11.71 -2.42 -20.36
CA ARG A 92 -10.33 -2.82 -20.68
C ARG A 92 -10.05 -2.71 -22.19
N ARG A 93 -11.01 -3.13 -23.03
CA ARG A 93 -10.91 -2.99 -24.48
C ARG A 93 -10.82 -1.53 -24.90
N TRP A 94 -11.71 -0.70 -24.37
CA TRP A 94 -11.66 0.75 -24.61
C TRP A 94 -10.32 1.37 -24.19
N ASN A 95 -9.79 0.97 -23.03
CA ASN A 95 -8.49 1.45 -22.55
C ASN A 95 -7.36 1.13 -23.53
N ARG A 96 -7.29 -0.13 -23.99
CA ARG A 96 -6.26 -0.57 -24.96
C ARG A 96 -6.38 0.13 -26.32
N GLU A 97 -7.58 0.46 -26.75
CA GLU A 97 -7.83 1.17 -28.00
C GLU A 97 -7.51 2.68 -27.92
N HIS A 98 -7.67 3.28 -26.74
CA HIS A 98 -7.66 4.75 -26.63
C HIS A 98 -6.52 5.31 -25.77
N ILE A 99 -5.82 4.49 -25.00
CA ILE A 99 -4.67 4.89 -24.18
C ILE A 99 -3.41 4.27 -24.76
N PRO A 100 -2.57 5.05 -25.46
CA PRO A 100 -1.43 4.50 -26.21
C PRO A 100 -0.44 3.71 -25.35
N ASN A 101 -0.13 4.23 -24.15
CA ASN A 101 0.75 3.59 -23.18
C ASN A 101 -0.07 3.07 -22.00
N TYR A 102 -0.75 1.92 -22.19
CA TYR A 102 -1.58 1.28 -21.17
C TYR A 102 -0.95 -0.01 -20.68
N LYS A 103 -0.87 -0.18 -19.37
CA LYS A 103 -0.38 -1.38 -18.69
C LYS A 103 -1.41 -1.86 -17.68
N GLU A 104 -1.90 -3.08 -17.87
CA GLU A 104 -2.87 -3.73 -17.00
C GLU A 104 -2.16 -4.72 -16.06
N ILE A 105 -2.18 -4.43 -14.78
CA ILE A 105 -1.63 -5.27 -13.71
C ILE A 105 -2.80 -5.91 -12.95
N TYR A 106 -2.97 -7.20 -13.12
CA TYR A 106 -4.02 -7.96 -12.44
C TYR A 106 -3.50 -8.61 -11.16
N ILE A 107 -3.99 -8.15 -10.01
CA ILE A 107 -3.69 -8.77 -8.72
C ILE A 107 -4.72 -9.86 -8.46
N ARG A 108 -4.30 -11.11 -8.69
CA ARG A 108 -5.10 -12.31 -8.49
C ARG A 108 -4.90 -12.80 -7.06
N VAL A 109 -6.01 -13.20 -6.42
CA VAL A 109 -6.03 -13.76 -5.06
C VAL A 109 -7.06 -14.88 -5.02
N LYS A 110 -6.74 -15.98 -4.35
CA LYS A 110 -7.68 -17.08 -4.12
C LYS A 110 -8.88 -16.60 -3.30
N LYS A 111 -10.06 -17.16 -3.58
CA LYS A 111 -11.29 -16.76 -2.91
C LYS A 111 -11.22 -17.01 -1.39
N GLU A 112 -10.59 -18.09 -0.98
CA GLU A 112 -10.38 -18.45 0.42
C GLU A 112 -9.58 -17.37 1.16
N THR A 113 -8.52 -16.87 0.54
CA THR A 113 -7.68 -15.79 1.08
C THR A 113 -8.46 -14.47 1.17
N LEU A 114 -9.30 -14.14 0.17
CA LEU A 114 -10.14 -12.94 0.20
C LEU A 114 -11.18 -13.01 1.35
N ILE A 115 -11.78 -14.19 1.55
CA ILE A 115 -12.71 -14.43 2.66
C ILE A 115 -12.01 -14.28 4.02
N GLN A 116 -10.80 -14.84 4.17
CA GLN A 116 -10.00 -14.68 5.39
C GLN A 116 -9.62 -13.21 5.67
N ARG A 117 -9.21 -12.47 4.64
CA ARG A 117 -8.91 -11.04 4.75
C ARG A 117 -10.15 -10.22 5.08
N ASN A 118 -11.31 -10.64 4.62
CA ASN A 118 -12.64 -10.05 4.83
C ASN A 118 -12.64 -8.52 4.95
N GLN A 119 -11.92 -7.86 4.06
CA GLN A 119 -11.70 -6.42 4.10
C GLN A 119 -13.04 -5.67 4.08
N LYS A 120 -13.25 -4.77 5.02
CA LYS A 120 -14.49 -3.99 5.21
C LYS A 120 -15.73 -4.87 5.47
N GLY A 121 -15.60 -6.14 5.89
CA GLY A 121 -16.73 -7.06 6.12
C GLY A 121 -17.49 -7.48 4.87
N LEU A 122 -16.95 -7.24 3.68
CA LEU A 122 -17.65 -7.42 2.40
C LEU A 122 -18.00 -8.88 2.11
N TYR A 123 -17.15 -9.83 2.51
CA TYR A 123 -17.33 -11.25 2.21
C TYR A 123 -18.29 -11.98 3.18
N THR A 124 -18.69 -11.33 4.28
CA THR A 124 -19.59 -11.92 5.30
C THR A 124 -20.98 -11.31 5.34
N GLY A 125 -21.27 -10.24 4.62
CA GLY A 125 -22.58 -9.57 4.68
C GLY A 125 -22.74 -8.40 3.72
N GLY A 126 -21.76 -8.17 2.84
CA GLY A 126 -21.81 -7.11 1.83
C GLY A 126 -22.89 -7.37 0.76
N ARG A 127 -23.49 -6.30 0.24
CA ARG A 127 -24.36 -6.33 -0.94
C ARG A 127 -23.68 -5.59 -2.10
N ASN A 128 -23.96 -6.03 -3.33
CA ASN A 128 -23.33 -5.47 -4.55
C ASN A 128 -21.80 -5.59 -4.53
N VAL A 129 -21.27 -6.72 -4.06
CA VAL A 129 -19.82 -6.99 -3.97
C VAL A 129 -19.39 -7.77 -5.20
N VAL A 130 -18.46 -7.22 -5.96
CA VAL A 130 -17.89 -7.86 -7.16
C VAL A 130 -17.16 -9.14 -6.75
N GLY A 131 -17.49 -10.26 -7.39
CA GLY A 131 -16.93 -11.57 -7.07
C GLY A 131 -17.62 -12.31 -5.92
N VAL A 132 -18.67 -11.72 -5.31
CA VAL A 132 -19.55 -12.37 -4.32
C VAL A 132 -20.95 -12.51 -4.90
N ASP A 133 -21.66 -11.40 -5.05
CA ASP A 133 -23.04 -11.32 -5.57
C ASP A 133 -23.15 -10.57 -6.91
N LEU A 134 -22.08 -9.89 -7.34
CA LEU A 134 -21.98 -9.32 -8.68
C LEU A 134 -20.99 -10.07 -9.56
N PRO A 135 -21.34 -10.31 -10.83
CA PRO A 135 -20.41 -10.89 -11.79
C PRO A 135 -19.26 -9.94 -12.10
N PHE A 136 -18.17 -10.50 -12.61
CA PHE A 136 -17.03 -9.76 -13.12
C PHE A 136 -16.40 -10.50 -14.29
N ASP A 137 -15.74 -9.75 -15.16
CA ASP A 137 -14.96 -10.32 -16.25
C ASP A 137 -13.49 -10.42 -15.82
N GLU A 138 -12.98 -11.63 -15.62
CA GLU A 138 -11.57 -11.84 -15.30
C GLU A 138 -10.69 -11.37 -16.47
N PRO A 139 -9.59 -10.62 -16.22
CA PRO A 139 -8.68 -10.19 -17.28
C PRO A 139 -8.14 -11.38 -18.07
N GLN A 140 -8.36 -11.39 -19.38
CA GLN A 140 -7.93 -12.48 -20.26
C GLN A 140 -6.48 -12.31 -20.76
N SER A 141 -6.03 -11.08 -20.92
CA SER A 141 -4.70 -10.75 -21.45
C SER A 141 -4.13 -9.51 -20.74
N PRO A 142 -3.96 -9.54 -19.41
CA PRO A 142 -3.29 -8.46 -18.69
C PRO A 142 -1.80 -8.43 -19.08
N ASP A 143 -1.16 -7.28 -18.96
CA ASP A 143 0.28 -7.14 -19.15
C ASP A 143 1.08 -7.88 -18.07
N LEU A 144 0.51 -7.98 -16.86
CA LEU A 144 1.10 -8.73 -15.74
C LEU A 144 0.00 -9.31 -14.84
N VAL A 145 0.22 -10.55 -14.36
CA VAL A 145 -0.60 -11.18 -13.32
C VAL A 145 0.24 -11.36 -12.06
N LEU A 146 -0.15 -10.73 -10.97
CA LEU A 146 0.49 -10.88 -9.67
C LEU A 146 -0.34 -11.82 -8.77
N GLN A 147 0.25 -12.90 -8.30
CA GLN A 147 -0.37 -13.77 -7.30
C GLN A 147 -0.11 -13.19 -5.90
N ASN A 148 -1.17 -12.84 -5.17
CA ASN A 148 -1.07 -12.23 -3.86
C ASN A 148 -1.88 -12.99 -2.80
N ASP A 149 -1.56 -14.25 -2.59
CA ASP A 149 -2.22 -15.11 -1.59
C ASP A 149 -1.65 -14.93 -0.16
N GLY A 150 -0.69 -14.02 0.04
CA GLY A 150 -0.11 -13.69 1.34
C GLY A 150 1.26 -14.31 1.59
N GLU A 151 1.81 -15.06 0.64
CA GLU A 151 3.15 -15.64 0.70
C GLU A 151 4.25 -14.61 0.39
N ARG A 152 3.87 -13.50 -0.23
CA ARG A 152 4.78 -12.45 -0.73
C ARG A 152 4.44 -11.10 -0.10
N THR A 153 5.48 -10.33 0.17
CA THR A 153 5.35 -8.95 0.64
C THR A 153 4.91 -8.01 -0.49
N PRO A 154 4.28 -6.87 -0.18
CA PRO A 154 3.96 -5.86 -1.20
C PRO A 154 5.19 -5.38 -1.98
N LEU A 155 6.35 -5.40 -1.35
CA LEU A 155 7.61 -5.01 -1.94
C LEU A 155 8.05 -5.97 -3.05
N GLU A 156 8.08 -7.28 -2.77
CA GLU A 156 8.40 -8.31 -3.75
C GLU A 156 7.44 -8.29 -4.96
N LEU A 157 6.17 -7.92 -4.72
CA LEU A 157 5.21 -7.73 -5.80
C LEU A 157 5.54 -6.51 -6.67
N VAL A 158 6.01 -5.41 -6.07
CA VAL A 158 6.45 -4.23 -6.83
C VAL A 158 7.74 -4.50 -7.60
N GLU A 159 8.68 -5.24 -7.04
CA GLU A 159 9.89 -5.68 -7.73
C GLU A 159 9.57 -6.50 -8.99
N GLU A 160 8.60 -7.42 -8.89
CA GLU A 160 8.14 -8.17 -10.06
C GLU A 160 7.53 -7.26 -11.13
N ILE A 161 6.75 -6.23 -10.73
CA ILE A 161 6.21 -5.25 -11.68
C ILE A 161 7.34 -4.52 -12.40
N GLU A 162 8.34 -4.04 -11.67
CA GLU A 162 9.46 -3.30 -12.23
C GLU A 162 10.29 -4.16 -13.16
N GLY A 163 10.64 -5.38 -12.74
CA GLY A 163 11.36 -6.33 -13.60
C GLY A 163 10.60 -6.69 -14.87
N ALA A 164 9.27 -6.82 -14.81
CA ALA A 164 8.45 -7.15 -15.96
C ALA A 164 8.22 -5.98 -16.92
N LEU A 165 7.98 -4.77 -16.37
CA LEU A 165 7.62 -3.60 -17.18
C LEU A 165 8.82 -2.73 -17.56
N TYR A 166 9.94 -2.85 -16.86
CA TYR A 166 11.15 -2.06 -17.03
C TYR A 166 12.43 -2.91 -17.00
N PRO A 167 12.58 -3.91 -17.85
CA PRO A 167 13.69 -4.87 -17.79
C PRO A 167 15.09 -4.24 -17.94
N ASN A 168 15.18 -2.94 -18.28
CA ASN A 168 16.44 -2.22 -18.47
C ASN A 168 16.71 -1.15 -17.40
N ILE A 169 15.91 -1.06 -16.34
CA ILE A 169 16.21 -0.17 -15.22
C ILE A 169 17.11 -0.96 -14.28
N VAL A 170 18.35 -0.52 -14.17
CA VAL A 170 19.34 -1.04 -13.21
C VAL A 170 18.72 -1.05 -11.81
N GLU A 171 18.78 -2.22 -11.16
CA GLU A 171 18.36 -2.43 -9.78
C GLU A 171 18.96 -1.36 -8.86
N HIS A 172 18.15 -0.40 -8.45
CA HIS A 172 18.41 0.27 -7.19
C HIS A 172 17.85 -0.63 -6.11
N PRO A 173 18.68 -1.14 -5.20
CA PRO A 173 18.19 -1.94 -4.07
C PRO A 173 17.13 -1.12 -3.33
N ILE A 174 16.00 -1.74 -3.09
CA ILE A 174 14.92 -1.11 -2.34
C ILE A 174 15.43 -0.90 -0.94
N ASP A 175 15.58 0.33 -0.56
CA ASP A 175 15.69 0.68 0.83
C ASP A 175 14.28 0.55 1.46
N ASN A 176 14.09 -0.46 2.31
CA ASN A 176 12.88 -0.61 3.13
C ASN A 176 12.57 0.67 3.94
N THR A 177 13.56 1.52 4.13
CA THR A 177 13.49 2.81 4.80
C THR A 177 12.47 3.74 4.15
N ASP A 178 12.43 3.83 2.81
CA ASP A 178 11.49 4.71 2.09
C ASP A 178 10.04 4.28 2.29
N TYR A 179 9.76 2.97 2.25
CA TYR A 179 8.43 2.45 2.50
C TYR A 179 7.94 2.80 3.92
N TRP A 180 8.76 2.54 4.94
CA TRP A 180 8.40 2.80 6.32
C TRP A 180 8.32 4.29 6.64
N ASN A 181 9.19 5.12 6.06
CA ASN A 181 9.11 6.58 6.19
C ASN A 181 7.76 7.11 5.71
N LEU A 182 7.31 6.68 4.54
CA LEU A 182 6.01 7.08 3.99
C LEU A 182 4.83 6.53 4.80
N TYR A 183 4.94 5.30 5.27
CA TYR A 183 3.90 4.69 6.11
C TYR A 183 3.65 5.54 7.36
N TYR A 184 4.71 5.94 8.08
CA TYR A 184 4.58 6.71 9.31
C TYR A 184 4.27 8.20 9.09
N GLN A 185 4.58 8.76 7.93
CA GLN A 185 4.17 10.13 7.57
C GLN A 185 2.68 10.26 7.27
N ASN A 186 2.05 9.22 6.73
CA ASN A 186 0.72 9.32 6.12
C ASN A 186 -0.37 8.51 6.85
N LYS A 187 -0.05 7.69 7.85
CA LYS A 187 -1.04 6.86 8.54
C LYS A 187 -1.18 7.23 10.02
N LEU A 188 -2.44 7.30 10.46
CA LEU A 188 -2.78 7.26 11.88
C LEU A 188 -2.49 5.84 12.41
N CYS A 189 -1.39 5.71 13.14
CA CYS A 189 -0.99 4.45 13.74
C CYS A 189 -1.66 4.26 15.10
N PRO A 190 -1.98 3.01 15.51
CA PRO A 190 -2.50 2.74 16.84
C PRO A 190 -1.54 3.24 17.92
N THR A 191 -2.07 3.90 18.96
CA THR A 191 -1.30 4.39 20.09
C THR A 191 -1.44 3.50 21.34
N SER A 192 -2.44 2.62 21.37
CA SER A 192 -2.63 1.67 22.46
C SER A 192 -1.60 0.53 22.36
N PRO A 193 -1.02 0.08 23.49
CA PRO A 193 -0.05 -1.01 23.49
C PRO A 193 -0.63 -2.30 22.91
N SER A 194 0.21 -3.05 22.21
CA SER A 194 -0.19 -4.31 21.60
C SER A 194 -0.56 -5.36 22.65
N PRO A 195 -1.36 -6.38 22.30
CA PRO A 195 -1.60 -7.52 23.20
C PRO A 195 -0.28 -8.21 23.60
N PHE A 196 0.70 -8.25 22.70
CA PHE A 196 2.02 -8.80 22.97
C PHE A 196 2.78 -7.96 24.02
N ALA A 197 2.81 -6.65 23.89
CA ALA A 197 3.46 -5.76 24.89
C ALA A 197 2.81 -5.88 26.27
N ARG A 198 1.48 -6.00 26.32
CA ARG A 198 0.76 -6.24 27.59
C ARG A 198 1.14 -7.57 28.22
N TYR A 199 1.31 -8.63 27.43
CA TYR A 199 1.76 -9.91 27.92
C TYR A 199 3.22 -9.83 28.41
N VAL A 200 4.13 -9.26 27.63
CA VAL A 200 5.54 -9.12 28.01
C VAL A 200 5.70 -8.31 29.30
N SER A 201 4.90 -7.27 29.50
CA SER A 201 4.95 -6.45 30.72
C SER A 201 4.64 -7.22 32.02
N THR A 202 3.97 -8.38 31.91
CA THR A 202 3.74 -9.27 33.08
C THR A 202 4.94 -10.13 33.42
N LEU A 203 5.94 -10.19 32.55
CA LEU A 203 7.14 -11.05 32.67
C LEU A 203 8.41 -10.28 33.06
N VAL A 204 8.37 -8.94 32.95
CA VAL A 204 9.56 -8.07 33.12
C VAL A 204 9.33 -7.12 34.29
N GLU A 205 10.31 -7.05 35.21
CA GLU A 205 10.26 -6.16 36.35
C GLU A 205 10.71 -4.72 36.00
N PRO A 206 10.17 -3.69 36.66
CA PRO A 206 10.63 -2.30 36.52
C PRO A 206 12.15 -2.17 36.76
N GLY A 207 12.80 -1.22 36.07
CA GLY A 207 14.24 -1.01 36.17
C GLY A 207 15.09 -1.99 35.30
N ARG A 208 14.45 -2.87 34.55
CA ARG A 208 15.15 -3.71 33.56
C ARG A 208 15.28 -2.97 32.23
N THR A 209 16.33 -3.30 31.48
CA THR A 209 16.54 -2.79 30.13
C THR A 209 15.83 -3.69 29.12
N LEU A 210 15.12 -3.08 28.17
CA LEU A 210 14.42 -3.75 27.07
C LEU A 210 14.85 -3.13 25.74
N ALA A 211 15.13 -3.98 24.75
CA ALA A 211 15.35 -3.56 23.37
C ALA A 211 14.11 -3.91 22.51
N GLU A 212 13.54 -2.93 21.82
CA GLU A 212 12.48 -3.12 20.85
C GLU A 212 12.98 -2.89 19.43
N LEU A 213 12.91 -3.93 18.61
CA LEU A 213 13.35 -3.89 17.20
C LEU A 213 12.14 -3.73 16.29
N GLY A 214 12.15 -2.70 15.43
CA GLY A 214 11.01 -2.34 14.61
C GLY A 214 9.91 -1.61 15.42
N CYS A 215 10.29 -0.60 16.20
CA CYS A 215 9.38 0.07 17.14
C CYS A 215 8.29 0.93 16.46
N GLY A 216 8.47 1.30 15.20
CA GLY A 216 7.53 2.13 14.45
C GLY A 216 7.21 3.45 15.13
N ASN A 217 5.91 3.71 15.37
CA ASN A 217 5.44 4.89 16.09
C ASN A 217 5.68 4.84 17.61
N GLY A 218 6.39 3.84 18.12
CA GLY A 218 6.83 3.70 19.49
C GLY A 218 5.73 3.31 20.50
N ARG A 219 4.56 2.87 20.05
CA ARG A 219 3.42 2.58 20.94
C ARG A 219 3.76 1.60 22.08
N ASP A 220 4.54 0.55 21.77
CA ASP A 220 4.92 -0.47 22.73
C ASP A 220 6.13 -0.01 23.55
N ALA A 221 7.12 0.65 22.93
CA ALA A 221 8.25 1.28 23.62
C ALA A 221 7.81 2.31 24.67
N LEU A 222 6.90 3.19 24.31
CA LEU A 222 6.34 4.20 25.24
C LEU A 222 5.57 3.55 26.39
N TYR A 223 4.85 2.47 26.10
CA TYR A 223 4.17 1.70 27.15
C TYR A 223 5.18 1.07 28.12
N PHE A 224 6.21 0.41 27.65
CA PHE A 224 7.25 -0.17 28.52
C PHE A 224 7.99 0.89 29.34
N ALA A 225 8.32 2.02 28.73
CA ALA A 225 8.93 3.14 29.45
C ALA A 225 8.03 3.69 30.55
N SER A 226 6.71 3.74 30.33
CA SER A 226 5.71 4.17 31.32
C SER A 226 5.62 3.23 32.54
N LEU A 227 6.07 1.99 32.38
CA LEU A 227 6.15 0.99 33.46
C LEU A 227 7.50 1.01 34.19
N GLY A 228 8.39 1.96 33.87
CA GLY A 228 9.70 2.11 34.51
C GLY A 228 10.77 1.17 33.98
N LEU A 229 10.62 0.66 32.75
CA LEU A 229 11.66 -0.08 32.03
C LEU A 229 12.56 0.91 31.27
N ASP A 230 13.87 0.65 31.23
CA ASP A 230 14.79 1.42 30.39
C ASP A 230 14.77 0.84 28.96
N VAL A 231 14.11 1.55 28.03
CA VAL A 231 13.84 1.07 26.68
C VAL A 231 14.80 1.66 25.66
N VAL A 232 15.42 0.80 24.85
CA VAL A 232 16.11 1.18 23.63
C VAL A 232 15.28 0.69 22.46
N ALA A 233 14.64 1.60 21.73
CA ALA A 233 13.74 1.29 20.63
C ALA A 233 14.36 1.72 19.29
N MET A 234 14.37 0.81 18.32
CA MET A 234 15.01 1.01 17.02
C MET A 234 14.01 0.78 15.89
N ASP A 235 14.10 1.61 14.86
CA ASP A 235 13.38 1.45 13.60
C ASP A 235 14.20 1.96 12.42
N LEU A 236 13.96 1.43 11.23
CA LEU A 236 14.56 1.91 9.98
C LEU A 236 14.02 3.28 9.57
N SER A 237 12.78 3.60 9.96
CA SER A 237 12.09 4.81 9.56
C SER A 237 12.61 6.03 10.32
N GLU A 238 13.35 6.89 9.63
CA GLU A 238 13.74 8.22 10.18
C GLU A 238 12.50 9.07 10.48
N ALA A 239 11.42 8.94 9.69
CA ALA A 239 10.17 9.65 9.93
C ALA A 239 9.55 9.26 11.28
N ALA A 240 9.48 7.96 11.58
CA ALA A 240 8.96 7.46 12.85
C ALA A 240 9.84 7.91 14.03
N ILE A 241 11.14 7.72 13.92
CA ILE A 241 12.09 8.05 14.98
C ILE A 241 12.17 9.57 15.22
N SER A 242 12.13 10.39 14.18
CA SER A 242 12.12 11.86 14.30
C SER A 242 10.87 12.35 15.06
N MET A 243 9.70 11.77 14.80
CA MET A 243 8.48 12.10 15.57
C MET A 243 8.63 11.76 17.05
N LEU A 244 9.20 10.60 17.38
CA LEU A 244 9.41 10.16 18.76
C LEU A 244 10.43 11.02 19.51
N ARG A 245 11.47 11.50 18.83
CA ARG A 245 12.49 12.39 19.41
C ARG A 245 12.00 13.81 19.69
N GLN A 246 10.90 14.24 19.07
CA GLN A 246 10.33 15.57 19.34
C GLN A 246 9.76 15.71 20.78
N GLN A 247 9.40 14.60 21.40
CA GLN A 247 8.91 14.58 22.78
C GLN A 247 9.77 13.62 23.60
N PRO A 248 10.83 14.12 24.26
CA PRO A 248 11.66 13.29 25.11
C PRO A 248 10.83 12.56 26.18
N VAL A 249 10.94 11.26 26.24
CA VAL A 249 10.25 10.42 27.21
C VAL A 249 11.29 9.83 28.16
N PRO A 250 11.12 9.99 29.49
CA PRO A 250 11.99 9.32 30.45
C PRO A 250 12.03 7.81 30.20
N HIS A 251 13.19 7.21 30.40
CA HIS A 251 13.41 5.77 30.21
C HIS A 251 13.23 5.23 28.77
N ALA A 252 13.15 6.11 27.76
CA ALA A 252 13.09 5.67 26.35
C ALA A 252 14.18 6.36 25.52
N ARG A 253 14.94 5.58 24.75
CA ARG A 253 15.91 6.04 23.76
C ARG A 253 15.52 5.49 22.39
N PHE A 254 15.38 6.37 21.40
CA PHE A 254 14.98 6.02 20.04
C PHE A 254 16.15 6.12 19.08
N VAL A 255 16.41 5.04 18.33
CA VAL A 255 17.54 4.90 17.41
C VAL A 255 17.02 4.63 16.01
N CYS A 256 17.43 5.44 15.03
CA CYS A 256 17.20 5.13 13.62
C CYS A 256 18.33 4.24 13.12
N GLY A 257 17.98 3.12 12.51
CA GLY A 257 18.96 2.20 11.94
C GLY A 257 18.41 0.80 11.68
N ASP A 258 19.19 0.04 10.95
CA ASP A 258 18.94 -1.37 10.69
C ASP A 258 19.51 -2.22 11.84
N PHE A 259 18.68 -2.95 12.54
CA PHE A 259 19.05 -3.79 13.67
C PHE A 259 19.92 -5.00 13.27
N VAL A 260 20.01 -5.33 11.97
CA VAL A 260 20.89 -6.39 11.47
C VAL A 260 22.33 -5.91 11.40
N SER A 261 22.54 -4.65 11.01
CA SER A 261 23.87 -4.06 10.82
C SER A 261 24.31 -3.15 11.99
N HIS A 262 23.38 -2.72 12.83
CA HIS A 262 23.62 -1.76 13.90
C HIS A 262 23.95 -2.46 15.22
N THR A 263 25.09 -2.13 15.82
CA THR A 263 25.43 -2.61 17.16
C THR A 263 24.77 -1.71 18.21
N LEU A 264 23.86 -2.26 18.98
CA LEU A 264 23.29 -1.57 20.14
C LEU A 264 24.39 -1.50 21.21
N HIS A 265 25.04 -0.35 21.33
CA HIS A 265 25.90 -0.10 22.49
C HIS A 265 25.04 0.02 23.75
N GLN A 266 25.38 -0.73 24.78
CA GLN A 266 24.77 -0.55 26.11
C GLN A 266 24.95 0.90 26.57
N PRO A 267 24.00 1.45 27.32
CA PRO A 267 24.06 2.80 27.87
C PRO A 267 25.23 2.99 28.81
#